data_7d1fc5bf86c263707be7b6395812f9f7
#
_entry.id   7d1fc5bf86c263707be7b6395812f9f7
#
_cell.length_a   1.000
_cell.length_b   1.000
_cell.length_c   1.000
_cell.angle_alpha   90.00
_cell.angle_beta   90.00
_cell.angle_gamma   90.00
#
_symmetry.space_group_name_H-M   'P 1'
#
loop_
_entity.id
_entity.type
_entity.pdbx_description
1 polymer ?
#
loop_
_entity_poly.entity_id
_entity_poly.type
_entity_poly.pdbx_seq_one_letter_code
_entity_poly.pdbx_strand_id
1 'polypeptide(L)'
;MTAKRQLGLAMVGVGVGGTEMLPAMEAMSELKLVAGCDTNEDTLNQFSARYGAKGYGDYDQMLADPEVEAVWVSTPNRFHAEHSIKAMEAGKHVVVEKPMALNLDDAKKMVETAEKMGVKFLAGHTRSFTPPVRSMWKIIQSGRIGRVRAINTFAYTDWMLRPRTAEELDPKQGGGLPMRQLPHQIDSVRLLGGGMVKSVRGATGEWMPERPIAGYYTAFLEFEDGTTSLVCHNGYGYAMAAEFVTWGHDRQRYTAEERVAVRQQMIDGNRDEASDKQALRIGGLQEHEIFKAENDDVWVPEDLGLLVVTCERGDIRHGPNGLILYDNEGTHNIDLGIDRAMGPGFRRAELEELYDAVVDGKPIFHTGAWGVATLEVVLGIIQSGSEHREIEMHHQVPVHERYGEARNFSSAI
;
A
#
# COMPACT_ATOMS: atom_id res chain seq x y z
N MET A 1 -35.71 3.77 -3.26
CA MET A 1 -34.49 3.07 -2.83
C MET A 1 -34.31 3.37 -1.36
N THR A 2 -34.31 2.38 -0.49
CA THR A 2 -33.99 2.58 0.95
C THR A 2 -32.55 3.08 1.04
N ALA A 3 -32.32 4.15 1.79
CA ALA A 3 -30.97 4.64 2.04
C ALA A 3 -30.12 3.50 2.63
N LYS A 4 -28.96 3.24 2.05
CA LYS A 4 -28.03 2.25 2.61
C LYS A 4 -27.57 2.72 4.00
N ARG A 5 -27.39 1.78 4.94
CA ARG A 5 -26.79 2.06 6.25
C ARG A 5 -25.40 2.67 6.04
N GLN A 6 -25.11 3.77 6.71
CA GLN A 6 -23.76 4.31 6.76
C GLN A 6 -22.96 3.61 7.87
N LEU A 7 -21.66 3.36 7.60
CA LEU A 7 -20.72 2.87 8.59
C LEU A 7 -19.96 4.06 9.17
N GLY A 8 -19.98 4.19 10.50
CA GLY A 8 -19.21 5.21 11.22
C GLY A 8 -17.72 4.88 11.25
N LEU A 9 -16.92 5.62 10.49
CA LEU A 9 -15.48 5.41 10.38
C LEU A 9 -14.72 6.50 11.13
N ALA A 10 -13.73 6.13 11.92
CA ALA A 10 -12.77 7.05 12.53
C ALA A 10 -11.36 6.79 11.99
N MET A 11 -10.49 7.79 12.14
CA MET A 11 -9.08 7.69 11.76
C MET A 11 -8.19 7.99 12.97
N VAL A 12 -7.18 7.15 13.23
CA VAL A 12 -6.12 7.47 14.19
C VAL A 12 -4.81 7.70 13.42
N GLY A 13 -4.23 8.89 13.61
CA GLY A 13 -3.13 9.41 12.82
C GLY A 13 -3.64 10.13 11.56
N VAL A 14 -4.06 11.40 11.69
CA VAL A 14 -4.50 12.24 10.57
C VAL A 14 -3.34 13.00 9.89
N GLY A 15 -2.14 12.40 9.96
CA GLY A 15 -0.94 12.89 9.29
C GLY A 15 -0.92 12.57 7.79
N VAL A 16 0.28 12.60 7.17
CA VAL A 16 0.46 12.43 5.72
C VAL A 16 -0.18 11.15 5.19
N GLY A 17 0.05 9.99 5.84
CA GLY A 17 -0.53 8.71 5.40
C GLY A 17 -2.06 8.68 5.50
N GLY A 18 -2.62 9.25 6.58
CA GLY A 18 -4.07 9.38 6.74
C GLY A 18 -4.70 10.31 5.71
N THR A 19 -4.02 11.41 5.40
CA THR A 19 -4.51 12.41 4.43
C THR A 19 -4.78 11.80 3.05
N GLU A 20 -4.01 10.81 2.63
CA GLU A 20 -4.20 10.13 1.34
C GLU A 20 -5.51 9.32 1.25
N MET A 21 -6.10 8.90 2.38
CA MET A 21 -7.36 8.13 2.41
C MET A 21 -8.60 9.02 2.47
N LEU A 22 -8.48 10.24 2.99
CA LEU A 22 -9.61 11.12 3.24
C LEU A 22 -10.47 11.43 2.01
N PRO A 23 -9.92 11.70 0.81
CA PRO A 23 -10.73 11.91 -0.39
C PRO A 23 -11.60 10.70 -0.76
N ALA A 24 -11.07 9.47 -0.56
CA ALA A 24 -11.85 8.25 -0.81
C ALA A 24 -12.97 8.07 0.22
N MET A 25 -12.71 8.41 1.49
CA MET A 25 -13.74 8.38 2.54
C MET A 25 -14.86 9.38 2.26
N GLU A 26 -14.53 10.59 1.83
CA GLU A 26 -15.48 11.65 1.48
C GLU A 26 -16.36 11.29 0.27
N ALA A 27 -15.76 10.62 -0.73
CA ALA A 27 -16.45 10.23 -1.95
C ALA A 27 -17.44 9.06 -1.77
N MET A 28 -17.42 8.38 -0.61
CA MET A 28 -18.26 7.20 -0.36
C MET A 28 -19.48 7.57 0.50
N SER A 29 -20.66 7.60 -0.12
CA SER A 29 -21.94 7.85 0.59
C SER A 29 -22.27 6.77 1.64
N GLU A 30 -21.67 5.59 1.54
CA GLU A 30 -21.80 4.46 2.45
C GLU A 30 -21.01 4.64 3.76
N LEU A 31 -20.05 5.57 3.78
CA LEU A 31 -19.24 5.88 4.97
C LEU A 31 -19.64 7.24 5.56
N LYS A 32 -19.52 7.32 6.86
CA LYS A 32 -19.59 8.60 7.59
C LYS A 32 -18.27 8.74 8.37
N LEU A 33 -17.42 9.67 7.96
CA LEU A 33 -16.23 10.02 8.75
C LEU A 33 -16.71 10.75 10.02
N VAL A 34 -16.62 10.06 11.17
CA VAL A 34 -17.21 10.55 12.44
C VAL A 34 -16.18 11.15 13.37
N ALA A 35 -14.94 10.68 13.32
CA ALA A 35 -13.89 11.13 14.22
C ALA A 35 -12.48 11.02 13.63
N GLY A 36 -11.57 11.85 14.14
CA GLY A 36 -10.13 11.72 13.94
C GLY A 36 -9.41 11.88 15.27
N CYS A 37 -8.30 11.14 15.44
CA CYS A 37 -7.42 11.25 16.60
C CYS A 37 -5.99 11.54 16.15
N ASP A 38 -5.38 12.56 16.70
CA ASP A 38 -3.97 12.90 16.49
C ASP A 38 -3.41 13.63 17.71
N THR A 39 -2.10 13.55 17.91
CA THR A 39 -1.40 14.26 18.97
C THR A 39 -1.10 15.72 18.61
N ASN A 40 -1.20 16.07 17.34
CA ASN A 40 -0.98 17.43 16.85
C ASN A 40 -2.33 18.17 16.80
N GLU A 41 -2.50 19.12 17.72
CA GLU A 41 -3.75 19.89 17.89
C GLU A 41 -4.10 20.73 16.64
N ASP A 42 -3.11 21.33 15.98
CA ASP A 42 -3.34 22.14 14.78
C ASP A 42 -3.85 21.27 13.62
N THR A 43 -3.22 20.10 13.40
CA THR A 43 -3.67 19.13 12.40
C THR A 43 -5.09 18.65 12.70
N LEU A 44 -5.39 18.39 13.97
CA LEU A 44 -6.70 17.94 14.41
C LEU A 44 -7.79 19.00 14.22
N ASN A 45 -7.47 20.27 14.51
CA ASN A 45 -8.38 21.40 14.27
C ASN A 45 -8.68 21.59 12.77
N GLN A 46 -7.66 21.48 11.91
CA GLN A 46 -7.80 21.53 10.45
C GLN A 46 -8.67 20.37 9.94
N PHE A 47 -8.42 19.15 10.42
CA PHE A 47 -9.22 17.96 10.11
C PHE A 47 -10.70 18.19 10.47
N SER A 48 -10.99 18.61 11.70
CA SER A 48 -12.36 18.85 12.18
C SER A 48 -13.07 19.95 11.39
N ALA A 49 -12.37 21.03 11.08
CA ALA A 49 -12.92 22.15 10.30
C ALA A 49 -13.27 21.73 8.86
N ARG A 50 -12.42 20.90 8.24
CA ARG A 50 -12.58 20.47 6.85
C ARG A 50 -13.64 19.39 6.67
N TYR A 51 -13.65 18.39 7.53
CA TYR A 51 -14.49 17.18 7.38
C TYR A 51 -15.74 17.19 8.26
N GLY A 52 -15.89 18.15 9.16
CA GLY A 52 -17.02 18.20 10.11
C GLY A 52 -17.02 17.03 11.11
N ALA A 53 -15.92 16.30 11.23
CA ALA A 53 -15.77 15.18 12.12
C ALA A 53 -15.21 15.60 13.48
N LYS A 54 -15.50 14.81 14.54
CA LYS A 54 -15.02 15.12 15.90
C LYS A 54 -13.50 14.93 15.99
N GLY A 55 -12.78 15.87 16.58
CA GLY A 55 -11.35 15.78 16.85
C GLY A 55 -11.08 15.29 18.27
N TYR A 56 -10.22 14.30 18.43
CA TYR A 56 -9.81 13.73 19.72
C TYR A 56 -8.28 13.77 19.87
N GLY A 57 -7.80 14.42 20.95
CA GLY A 57 -6.39 14.33 21.36
C GLY A 57 -6.07 13.05 22.14
N ASP A 58 -7.09 12.32 22.55
CA ASP A 58 -7.00 11.08 23.34
C ASP A 58 -7.69 9.94 22.61
N TYR A 59 -6.95 8.86 22.38
CA TYR A 59 -7.42 7.71 21.61
C TYR A 59 -8.52 6.93 22.34
N ASP A 60 -8.45 6.81 23.67
CA ASP A 60 -9.48 6.13 24.48
C ASP A 60 -10.82 6.85 24.40
N GLN A 61 -10.80 8.18 24.42
CA GLN A 61 -12.02 8.97 24.26
C GLN A 61 -12.64 8.79 22.87
N MET A 62 -11.83 8.71 21.81
CA MET A 62 -12.33 8.42 20.47
C MET A 62 -12.94 7.01 20.40
N LEU A 63 -12.29 6.00 20.97
CA LEU A 63 -12.80 4.63 21.00
C LEU A 63 -14.08 4.48 21.82
N ALA A 64 -14.29 5.30 22.82
CA ALA A 64 -15.52 5.33 23.61
C ALA A 64 -16.71 6.00 22.90
N ASP A 65 -16.49 6.71 21.78
CA ASP A 65 -17.57 7.31 21.01
C ASP A 65 -18.43 6.22 20.35
N PRO A 66 -19.76 6.18 20.62
CA PRO A 66 -20.66 5.18 20.05
C PRO A 66 -20.87 5.33 18.55
N GLU A 67 -20.58 6.49 17.94
CA GLU A 67 -20.65 6.65 16.49
C GLU A 67 -19.47 6.01 15.76
N VAL A 68 -18.36 5.71 16.45
CA VAL A 68 -17.21 5.02 15.89
C VAL A 68 -17.50 3.52 15.84
N GLU A 69 -17.64 2.95 14.65
CA GLU A 69 -17.84 1.52 14.43
C GLU A 69 -16.57 0.86 13.89
N ALA A 70 -15.79 1.59 13.09
CA ALA A 70 -14.53 1.13 12.53
C ALA A 70 -13.44 2.18 12.66
N VAL A 71 -12.19 1.74 12.73
CA VAL A 71 -11.02 2.61 12.84
C VAL A 71 -10.03 2.31 11.71
N TRP A 72 -9.62 3.35 10.99
CA TRP A 72 -8.48 3.33 10.11
C TRP A 72 -7.23 3.73 10.89
N VAL A 73 -6.27 2.81 11.01
CA VAL A 73 -5.02 3.02 11.76
C VAL A 73 -3.92 3.44 10.77
N SER A 74 -3.51 4.71 10.83
CA SER A 74 -2.48 5.34 9.98
C SER A 74 -1.44 6.12 10.79
N THR A 75 -1.20 5.69 12.01
CA THR A 75 -0.15 6.21 12.90
C THR A 75 1.25 5.80 12.40
N PRO A 76 2.35 6.27 13.00
CA PRO A 76 3.68 5.72 12.72
C PRO A 76 3.73 4.20 12.89
N ASN A 77 4.49 3.51 12.03
CA ASN A 77 4.52 2.04 11.92
C ASN A 77 4.61 1.30 13.26
N ARG A 78 5.41 1.84 14.21
CA ARG A 78 5.62 1.23 15.55
C ARG A 78 4.35 1.12 16.38
N PHE A 79 3.34 1.94 16.09
CA PHE A 79 2.08 1.98 16.83
C PHE A 79 0.94 1.19 16.16
N HIS A 80 1.14 0.68 14.94
CA HIS A 80 0.09 -0.01 14.22
C HIS A 80 -0.51 -1.17 15.01
N ALA A 81 0.33 -2.03 15.59
CA ALA A 81 -0.14 -3.16 16.37
C ALA A 81 -0.87 -2.73 17.65
N GLU A 82 -0.28 -1.82 18.44
CA GLU A 82 -0.86 -1.32 19.67
C GLU A 82 -2.23 -0.67 19.44
N HIS A 83 -2.31 0.27 18.49
CA HIS A 83 -3.55 0.98 18.20
C HIS A 83 -4.62 0.07 17.60
N SER A 84 -4.24 -0.89 16.75
CA SER A 84 -5.18 -1.85 16.19
C SER A 84 -5.75 -2.78 17.26
N ILE A 85 -4.89 -3.35 18.12
CA ILE A 85 -5.31 -4.22 19.21
C ILE A 85 -6.25 -3.46 20.16
N LYS A 86 -5.90 -2.24 20.54
CA LYS A 86 -6.73 -1.41 21.41
C LYS A 86 -8.10 -1.08 20.81
N ALA A 87 -8.17 -0.78 19.53
CA ALA A 87 -9.44 -0.58 18.83
C ALA A 87 -10.29 -1.86 18.80
N MET A 88 -9.67 -2.99 18.49
CA MET A 88 -10.35 -4.28 18.47
C MET A 88 -10.88 -4.70 19.84
N GLU A 89 -10.09 -4.48 20.91
CA GLU A 89 -10.50 -4.71 22.30
C GLU A 89 -11.68 -3.81 22.73
N ALA A 90 -11.79 -2.61 22.13
CA ALA A 90 -12.95 -1.71 22.29
C ALA A 90 -14.14 -2.11 21.38
N GLY A 91 -14.08 -3.27 20.70
CA GLY A 91 -15.14 -3.78 19.84
C GLY A 91 -15.25 -3.08 18.48
N LYS A 92 -14.22 -2.33 18.06
CA LYS A 92 -14.24 -1.64 16.76
C LYS A 92 -13.63 -2.53 15.68
N HIS A 93 -14.19 -2.45 14.46
CA HIS A 93 -13.57 -3.02 13.28
C HIS A 93 -12.33 -2.23 12.89
N VAL A 94 -11.33 -2.86 12.29
CA VAL A 94 -10.04 -2.21 12.03
C VAL A 94 -9.58 -2.42 10.59
N VAL A 95 -9.09 -1.34 9.98
CA VAL A 95 -8.16 -1.37 8.85
C VAL A 95 -6.84 -0.78 9.32
N VAL A 96 -5.74 -1.48 9.09
CA VAL A 96 -4.40 -1.00 9.45
C VAL A 96 -3.57 -0.72 8.20
N GLU A 97 -2.88 0.42 8.17
CA GLU A 97 -1.90 0.73 7.14
C GLU A 97 -0.70 -0.23 7.17
N LYS A 98 -0.08 -0.36 6.02
CA LYS A 98 1.15 -1.18 5.85
C LYS A 98 2.41 -0.41 6.35
N PRO A 99 3.41 -1.15 6.87
CA PRO A 99 3.33 -2.56 7.26
C PRO A 99 2.39 -2.74 8.45
N MET A 100 1.66 -3.86 8.50
CA MET A 100 0.68 -4.06 9.58
C MET A 100 1.31 -4.08 10.98
N ALA A 101 2.57 -4.52 11.08
CA ALA A 101 3.38 -4.55 12.31
C ALA A 101 4.86 -4.52 11.94
N LEU A 102 5.75 -4.43 12.94
CA LEU A 102 7.20 -4.47 12.75
C LEU A 102 7.80 -5.87 12.92
N ASN A 103 7.04 -6.81 13.47
CA ASN A 103 7.44 -8.19 13.69
C ASN A 103 6.23 -9.13 13.58
N LEU A 104 6.50 -10.43 13.46
CA LEU A 104 5.45 -11.44 13.29
C LEU A 104 4.64 -11.69 14.56
N ASP A 105 5.22 -11.53 15.74
CA ASP A 105 4.52 -11.80 17.01
C ASP A 105 3.41 -10.78 17.23
N ASP A 106 3.69 -9.49 17.02
CA ASP A 106 2.68 -8.43 17.06
C ASP A 106 1.61 -8.63 15.97
N ALA A 107 2.02 -8.98 14.76
CA ALA A 107 1.08 -9.23 13.66
C ALA A 107 0.12 -10.40 13.97
N LYS A 108 0.61 -11.51 14.53
CA LYS A 108 -0.20 -12.65 14.97
C LYS A 108 -1.14 -12.27 16.10
N LYS A 109 -0.64 -11.51 17.09
CA LYS A 109 -1.48 -11.02 18.19
C LYS A 109 -2.63 -10.15 17.71
N MET A 110 -2.43 -9.33 16.65
CA MET A 110 -3.52 -8.57 16.04
C MET A 110 -4.59 -9.50 15.47
N VAL A 111 -4.20 -10.57 14.76
CA VAL A 111 -5.14 -11.56 14.20
C VAL A 111 -5.91 -12.26 15.30
N GLU A 112 -5.22 -12.78 16.30
CA GLU A 112 -5.82 -13.46 17.47
C GLU A 112 -6.81 -12.54 18.21
N THR A 113 -6.45 -11.25 18.35
CA THR A 113 -7.34 -10.26 18.99
C THR A 113 -8.61 -10.04 18.16
N ALA A 114 -8.49 -9.89 16.84
CA ALA A 114 -9.65 -9.73 15.96
C ALA A 114 -10.60 -10.92 16.04
N GLU A 115 -10.07 -12.14 16.02
CA GLU A 115 -10.83 -13.38 16.15
C GLU A 115 -11.53 -13.48 17.51
N LYS A 116 -10.78 -13.24 18.60
CA LYS A 116 -11.30 -13.27 19.97
C LYS A 116 -12.43 -12.26 20.18
N MET A 117 -12.30 -11.06 19.61
CA MET A 117 -13.29 -10.00 19.77
C MET A 117 -14.43 -10.09 18.75
N GLY A 118 -14.33 -10.97 17.75
CA GLY A 118 -15.34 -11.14 16.70
C GLY A 118 -15.48 -9.92 15.79
N VAL A 119 -14.42 -9.09 15.67
CA VAL A 119 -14.41 -7.89 14.84
C VAL A 119 -13.76 -8.14 13.47
N LYS A 120 -14.09 -7.31 12.50
CA LYS A 120 -13.47 -7.36 11.17
C LYS A 120 -12.12 -6.69 11.21
N PHE A 121 -11.10 -7.36 10.66
CA PHE A 121 -9.74 -6.86 10.59
C PHE A 121 -9.19 -7.00 9.17
N LEU A 122 -8.84 -5.89 8.55
CA LEU A 122 -8.31 -5.78 7.20
C LEU A 122 -6.88 -5.22 7.24
N ALA A 123 -5.94 -5.92 6.60
CA ALA A 123 -4.60 -5.40 6.36
C ALA A 123 -4.61 -4.56 5.09
N GLY A 124 -4.37 -3.25 5.21
CA GLY A 124 -4.37 -2.32 4.10
C GLY A 124 -3.12 -2.49 3.22
N HIS A 125 -3.33 -2.96 1.99
CA HIS A 125 -2.28 -3.17 0.98
C HIS A 125 -2.70 -2.55 -0.36
N THR A 126 -2.75 -1.26 -0.38
CA THR A 126 -3.36 -0.41 -1.42
C THR A 126 -3.14 -0.86 -2.88
N ARG A 127 -1.97 -1.42 -3.23
CA ARG A 127 -1.63 -1.68 -4.63
C ARG A 127 -2.31 -2.92 -5.21
N SER A 128 -2.58 -3.96 -4.44
CA SER A 128 -3.35 -5.13 -4.90
C SER A 128 -4.83 -4.81 -5.18
N PHE A 129 -5.34 -3.73 -4.59
CA PHE A 129 -6.69 -3.24 -4.86
C PHE A 129 -6.82 -2.48 -6.18
N THR A 130 -5.71 -2.11 -6.82
CA THR A 130 -5.77 -1.32 -8.05
C THR A 130 -6.43 -2.09 -9.20
N PRO A 131 -7.23 -1.41 -10.05
CA PRO A 131 -7.89 -2.04 -11.18
C PRO A 131 -6.94 -2.83 -12.09
N PRO A 132 -5.73 -2.36 -12.45
CA PRO A 132 -4.82 -3.15 -13.25
C PRO A 132 -4.41 -4.48 -12.61
N VAL A 133 -4.03 -4.49 -11.33
CA VAL A 133 -3.59 -5.70 -10.64
C VAL A 133 -4.75 -6.70 -10.51
N ARG A 134 -5.94 -6.24 -10.12
CA ARG A 134 -7.15 -7.07 -10.06
C ARG A 134 -7.53 -7.62 -11.44
N SER A 135 -7.38 -6.84 -12.49
CA SER A 135 -7.67 -7.27 -13.85
C SER A 135 -6.65 -8.29 -14.36
N MET A 136 -5.36 -8.14 -14.04
CA MET A 136 -4.34 -9.17 -14.30
C MET A 136 -4.74 -10.49 -13.61
N TRP A 137 -5.10 -10.45 -12.33
CA TRP A 137 -5.56 -11.63 -11.61
C TRP A 137 -6.77 -12.30 -12.30
N LYS A 138 -7.76 -11.53 -12.72
CA LYS A 138 -8.95 -12.04 -13.43
C LYS A 138 -8.59 -12.72 -14.76
N ILE A 139 -7.70 -12.13 -15.55
CA ILE A 139 -7.20 -12.72 -16.81
C ILE A 139 -6.48 -14.03 -16.53
N ILE A 140 -5.63 -14.09 -15.48
CA ILE A 140 -4.95 -15.32 -15.06
C ILE A 140 -5.98 -16.40 -14.69
N GLN A 141 -6.97 -16.07 -13.87
CA GLN A 141 -8.00 -17.02 -13.43
C GLN A 141 -8.91 -17.50 -14.58
N SER A 142 -9.04 -16.75 -15.67
CA SER A 142 -9.78 -17.20 -16.85
C SER A 142 -9.13 -18.39 -17.55
N GLY A 143 -7.84 -18.68 -17.27
CA GLY A 143 -7.05 -19.72 -17.93
C GLY A 143 -6.65 -19.42 -19.36
N ARG A 144 -7.02 -18.25 -19.94
CA ARG A 144 -6.75 -17.86 -21.32
C ARG A 144 -5.27 -18.03 -21.70
N ILE A 145 -4.38 -17.57 -20.84
CA ILE A 145 -2.93 -17.57 -21.08
C ILE A 145 -2.17 -18.67 -20.30
N GLY A 146 -2.89 -19.60 -19.66
CA GLY A 146 -2.30 -20.68 -18.88
C GLY A 146 -1.85 -20.27 -17.49
N ARG A 147 -1.06 -21.14 -16.84
CA ARG A 147 -0.59 -20.92 -15.47
C ARG A 147 0.50 -19.85 -15.46
N VAL A 148 0.56 -19.10 -14.36
CA VAL A 148 1.67 -18.18 -14.08
C VAL A 148 2.98 -18.96 -13.95
N ARG A 149 4.06 -18.43 -14.51
CA ARG A 149 5.41 -18.99 -14.45
C ARG A 149 6.42 -18.05 -13.83
N ALA A 150 6.26 -16.74 -14.11
CA ALA A 150 7.12 -15.73 -13.48
C ALA A 150 6.35 -14.41 -13.26
N ILE A 151 6.71 -13.70 -12.19
CA ILE A 151 6.19 -12.37 -11.88
C ILE A 151 7.37 -11.46 -11.57
N ASN A 152 7.56 -10.42 -12.38
CA ASN A 152 8.69 -9.52 -12.21
C ASN A 152 8.22 -8.09 -11.97
N THR A 153 8.81 -7.41 -10.98
CA THR A 153 8.52 -6.02 -10.72
C THR A 153 9.79 -5.22 -10.46
N PHE A 154 9.90 -4.08 -11.14
CA PHE A 154 11.06 -3.19 -11.10
C PHE A 154 10.59 -1.76 -10.81
N ALA A 155 10.88 -1.28 -9.62
CA ALA A 155 10.60 0.09 -9.21
C ALA A 155 11.90 0.89 -9.09
N TYR A 156 11.90 2.08 -9.68
CA TYR A 156 12.96 3.08 -9.55
C TYR A 156 12.29 4.40 -9.23
N THR A 157 12.54 4.93 -8.04
CA THR A 157 11.87 6.11 -7.50
C THR A 157 12.84 7.05 -6.80
N ASP A 158 12.38 8.22 -6.46
CA ASP A 158 13.10 9.22 -5.67
C ASP A 158 12.85 9.11 -4.16
N TRP A 159 12.49 7.89 -3.67
CA TRP A 159 12.05 7.68 -2.29
C TRP A 159 13.02 8.22 -1.24
N MET A 160 14.34 8.05 -1.47
CA MET A 160 15.39 8.54 -0.57
C MET A 160 15.53 10.07 -0.58
N LEU A 161 14.96 10.76 -1.56
CA LEU A 161 15.03 12.22 -1.66
C LEU A 161 13.81 12.93 -1.05
N ARG A 162 12.71 12.20 -0.82
CA ARG A 162 11.47 12.75 -0.23
C ARG A 162 11.69 13.15 1.23
N PRO A 163 10.97 14.17 1.76
CA PRO A 163 11.03 14.51 3.18
C PRO A 163 10.71 13.32 4.07
N ARG A 164 11.51 13.11 5.12
CA ARG A 164 11.36 12.00 6.06
C ARG A 164 11.41 12.49 7.51
N THR A 165 10.65 11.84 8.37
CA THR A 165 10.81 11.97 9.81
C THR A 165 12.00 11.14 10.29
N ALA A 166 12.52 11.43 11.49
CA ALA A 166 13.56 10.62 12.11
C ALA A 166 13.15 9.15 12.26
N GLU A 167 11.87 8.88 12.52
CA GLU A 167 11.32 7.53 12.65
C GLU A 167 11.30 6.78 11.30
N GLU A 168 11.01 7.47 10.20
CA GLU A 168 11.06 6.88 8.85
C GLU A 168 12.49 6.53 8.42
N LEU A 169 13.50 7.11 9.07
CA LEU A 169 14.92 6.84 8.87
C LEU A 169 15.54 5.90 9.92
N ASP A 170 14.74 5.37 10.86
CA ASP A 170 15.20 4.41 11.87
C ASP A 170 14.69 3.00 11.55
N PRO A 171 15.57 2.04 11.17
CA PRO A 171 15.17 0.65 10.89
C PRO A 171 14.42 -0.01 12.05
N LYS A 172 14.74 0.35 13.31
CA LYS A 172 14.08 -0.21 14.50
C LYS A 172 12.63 0.22 14.64
N GLN A 173 12.25 1.32 13.97
CA GLN A 173 10.90 1.85 13.97
C GLN A 173 10.16 1.55 12.64
N GLY A 174 10.68 0.62 11.84
CA GLY A 174 10.12 0.26 10.55
C GLY A 174 10.45 1.26 9.46
N GLY A 175 11.57 1.98 9.62
CA GLY A 175 12.10 2.87 8.59
C GLY A 175 12.82 2.11 7.47
N GLY A 176 13.15 2.84 6.42
CA GLY A 176 13.82 2.31 5.23
C GLY A 176 12.88 1.83 4.14
N LEU A 177 13.41 1.85 2.92
CA LEU A 177 12.66 1.48 1.72
C LEU A 177 12.04 0.06 1.83
N PRO A 178 12.75 -0.99 2.33
CA PRO A 178 12.19 -2.32 2.44
C PRO A 178 10.90 -2.36 3.27
N MET A 179 10.90 -1.87 4.49
CA MET A 179 9.70 -1.90 5.34
C MET A 179 8.57 -1.03 4.82
N ARG A 180 8.88 0.03 4.07
CA ARG A 180 7.87 1.00 3.64
C ARG A 180 7.31 0.76 2.24
N GLN A 181 8.07 0.12 1.34
CA GLN A 181 7.66 -0.07 -0.06
C GLN A 181 7.53 -1.54 -0.49
N LEU A 182 8.37 -2.42 0.04
CA LEU A 182 8.32 -3.83 -0.30
C LEU A 182 6.94 -4.48 -0.02
N PRO A 183 6.19 -4.12 1.06
CA PRO A 183 4.84 -4.66 1.27
C PRO A 183 3.92 -4.49 0.07
N HIS A 184 3.98 -3.39 -0.67
CA HIS A 184 3.16 -3.16 -1.87
C HIS A 184 3.48 -4.12 -3.01
N GLN A 185 4.78 -4.36 -3.25
CA GLN A 185 5.21 -5.29 -4.30
C GLN A 185 4.89 -6.73 -3.91
N ILE A 186 5.21 -7.13 -2.68
CA ILE A 186 4.97 -8.50 -2.18
C ILE A 186 3.48 -8.84 -2.18
N ASP A 187 2.64 -7.94 -1.72
CA ASP A 187 1.19 -8.16 -1.71
C ASP A 187 0.65 -8.41 -3.13
N SER A 188 1.03 -7.56 -4.09
CA SER A 188 0.63 -7.72 -5.50
C SER A 188 1.19 -9.00 -6.13
N VAL A 189 2.46 -9.32 -5.87
CA VAL A 189 3.12 -10.52 -6.37
C VAL A 189 2.48 -11.78 -5.78
N ARG A 190 2.18 -11.79 -4.47
CA ARG A 190 1.48 -12.90 -3.82
C ARG A 190 0.08 -13.10 -4.39
N LEU A 191 -0.68 -12.01 -4.59
CA LEU A 191 -2.01 -12.08 -5.18
C LEU A 191 -1.98 -12.74 -6.58
N LEU A 192 -1.05 -12.31 -7.44
CA LEU A 192 -0.94 -12.81 -8.80
C LEU A 192 -0.35 -14.23 -8.87
N GLY A 193 0.51 -14.59 -7.92
CA GLY A 193 1.15 -15.90 -7.80
C GLY A 193 0.40 -16.93 -6.94
N GLY A 194 -0.83 -16.63 -6.50
CA GLY A 194 -1.65 -17.58 -5.73
C GLY A 194 -1.43 -17.57 -4.21
N GLY A 195 -0.50 -16.77 -3.70
CA GLY A 195 -0.32 -16.49 -2.26
C GLY A 195 0.76 -17.31 -1.55
N MET A 196 1.10 -18.49 -2.04
CA MET A 196 1.93 -19.47 -1.34
C MET A 196 3.42 -19.33 -1.70
N VAL A 197 4.09 -18.34 -1.11
CA VAL A 197 5.55 -18.20 -1.24
C VAL A 197 6.24 -19.26 -0.39
N LYS A 198 7.14 -20.03 -0.99
CA LYS A 198 7.91 -21.10 -0.34
C LYS A 198 9.18 -20.57 0.31
N SER A 199 9.95 -19.78 -0.43
CA SER A 199 11.23 -19.25 0.03
C SER A 199 11.60 -17.95 -0.65
N VAL A 200 12.54 -17.21 -0.04
CA VAL A 200 13.07 -15.96 -0.56
C VAL A 200 14.59 -15.90 -0.46
N ARG A 201 15.23 -15.27 -1.45
CA ARG A 201 16.64 -14.86 -1.41
C ARG A 201 16.75 -13.40 -1.76
N GLY A 202 17.13 -12.57 -0.78
CA GLY A 202 17.15 -11.12 -0.90
C GLY A 202 18.51 -10.47 -0.68
N ALA A 203 18.59 -9.20 -1.06
CA ALA A 203 19.67 -8.28 -0.73
C ALA A 203 19.10 -6.87 -0.51
N THR A 204 19.72 -6.11 0.39
CA THR A 204 19.43 -4.70 0.64
C THR A 204 20.67 -3.85 0.45
N GLY A 205 20.52 -2.55 0.20
CA GLY A 205 21.66 -1.65 0.00
C GLY A 205 21.47 -0.30 0.70
N GLU A 206 22.52 0.12 1.41
CA GLU A 206 22.65 1.41 2.10
C GLU A 206 23.81 2.18 1.47
N TRP A 207 23.50 3.03 0.47
CA TRP A 207 24.53 3.64 -0.36
C TRP A 207 24.58 5.18 -0.27
N MET A 208 23.77 5.76 0.61
CA MET A 208 23.66 7.20 0.80
C MET A 208 24.11 7.56 2.24
N PRO A 209 25.35 8.07 2.42
CA PRO A 209 25.89 8.40 3.74
C PRO A 209 25.05 9.41 4.53
N GLU A 210 24.36 10.33 3.84
CA GLU A 210 23.51 11.36 4.42
C GLU A 210 22.20 10.77 4.99
N ARG A 211 21.84 9.55 4.55
CA ARG A 211 20.71 8.74 5.04
C ARG A 211 21.15 7.29 5.18
N PRO A 212 21.79 6.92 6.30
CA PRO A 212 22.32 5.57 6.52
C PRO A 212 21.20 4.58 6.81
N ILE A 213 20.40 4.29 5.78
CA ILE A 213 19.26 3.40 5.80
C ILE A 213 19.12 2.73 4.43
N ALA A 214 18.53 1.53 4.40
CA ALA A 214 18.34 0.81 3.15
C ALA A 214 17.43 1.59 2.18
N GLY A 215 18.01 2.07 1.07
CA GLY A 215 17.36 2.73 -0.05
C GLY A 215 17.19 1.83 -1.28
N TYR A 216 17.61 0.57 -1.18
CA TYR A 216 17.54 -0.44 -2.21
C TYR A 216 17.20 -1.81 -1.64
N TYR A 217 16.43 -2.59 -2.40
CA TYR A 217 16.31 -4.03 -2.21
C TYR A 217 16.11 -4.74 -3.54
N THR A 218 16.50 -6.00 -3.57
CA THR A 218 16.13 -6.97 -4.60
C THR A 218 15.93 -8.32 -3.96
N ALA A 219 15.00 -9.12 -4.50
CA ALA A 219 14.78 -10.48 -4.03
C ALA A 219 14.27 -11.38 -5.15
N PHE A 220 14.68 -12.63 -5.08
CA PHE A 220 14.09 -13.75 -5.79
C PHE A 220 13.16 -14.49 -4.83
N LEU A 221 11.96 -14.83 -5.28
CA LEU A 221 10.96 -15.59 -4.55
C LEU A 221 10.65 -16.87 -5.33
N GLU A 222 10.50 -17.99 -4.64
CA GLU A 222 9.94 -19.22 -5.15
C GLU A 222 8.58 -19.49 -4.49
N PHE A 223 7.58 -19.86 -5.29
CA PHE A 223 6.27 -20.29 -4.81
C PHE A 223 6.21 -21.82 -4.74
N GLU A 224 5.27 -22.35 -3.96
CA GLU A 224 5.11 -23.80 -3.80
C GLU A 224 4.82 -24.55 -5.11
N ASP A 225 4.15 -23.90 -6.06
CA ASP A 225 3.83 -24.46 -7.38
C ASP A 225 4.95 -24.33 -8.43
N GLY A 226 6.12 -23.81 -8.01
CA GLY A 226 7.28 -23.56 -8.86
C GLY A 226 7.22 -22.24 -9.66
N THR A 227 6.20 -21.40 -9.45
CA THR A 227 6.21 -20.02 -9.95
C THR A 227 7.35 -19.25 -9.29
N THR A 228 8.02 -18.38 -10.05
CA THR A 228 9.11 -17.54 -9.53
C THR A 228 8.78 -16.08 -9.59
N SER A 229 9.43 -15.27 -8.74
CA SER A 229 9.31 -13.82 -8.84
C SER A 229 10.64 -13.13 -8.59
N LEU A 230 10.87 -12.04 -9.32
CA LEU A 230 11.93 -11.09 -9.05
C LEU A 230 11.29 -9.75 -8.67
N VAL A 231 11.63 -9.26 -7.47
CA VAL A 231 11.26 -7.93 -7.01
C VAL A 231 12.49 -7.06 -6.83
N CYS A 232 12.42 -5.82 -7.29
CA CYS A 232 13.52 -4.87 -7.15
C CYS A 232 12.95 -3.47 -6.93
N HIS A 233 13.53 -2.71 -6.01
CA HIS A 233 13.23 -1.30 -5.86
C HIS A 233 14.51 -0.52 -5.54
N ASN A 234 14.80 0.47 -6.37
CA ASN A 234 15.85 1.46 -6.16
C ASN A 234 15.18 2.80 -5.84
N GLY A 235 15.40 3.31 -4.63
CA GLY A 235 14.81 4.55 -4.14
C GLY A 235 15.74 5.77 -4.23
N TYR A 236 16.93 5.64 -4.82
CA TYR A 236 17.93 6.71 -4.84
C TYR A 236 17.67 7.84 -5.84
N GLY A 237 16.71 7.66 -6.76
CA GLY A 237 16.25 8.71 -7.66
C GLY A 237 17.28 9.21 -8.68
N TYR A 238 18.20 8.34 -9.13
CA TYR A 238 19.05 8.65 -10.28
C TYR A 238 18.32 8.40 -11.60
N ALA A 239 17.69 7.24 -11.75
CA ALA A 239 16.75 6.94 -12.82
C ALA A 239 15.36 6.69 -12.23
N MET A 240 14.33 6.89 -13.02
CA MET A 240 12.95 6.69 -12.62
C MET A 240 12.31 5.59 -13.46
N ALA A 241 11.46 4.76 -12.83
CA ALA A 241 10.78 3.67 -13.56
C ALA A 241 9.90 4.19 -14.71
N ALA A 242 9.39 5.42 -14.61
CA ALA A 242 8.63 6.08 -15.67
C ALA A 242 9.44 6.23 -16.98
N GLU A 243 10.76 6.32 -16.90
CA GLU A 243 11.65 6.45 -18.07
C GLU A 243 11.78 5.13 -18.87
N PHE A 244 11.37 3.99 -18.29
CA PHE A 244 11.48 2.66 -18.91
C PHE A 244 10.30 2.29 -19.81
N VAL A 245 9.28 3.13 -19.88
CA VAL A 245 8.14 2.93 -20.76
C VAL A 245 8.13 3.98 -21.87
N THR A 246 7.71 3.60 -23.10
CA THR A 246 7.78 4.47 -24.28
C THR A 246 6.88 5.70 -24.21
N TRP A 247 5.88 5.68 -23.33
CA TRP A 247 4.95 6.77 -23.05
C TRP A 247 5.25 7.47 -21.73
N GLY A 248 6.27 7.00 -21.00
CA GLY A 248 6.66 7.55 -19.70
C GLY A 248 7.47 8.84 -19.86
N HIS A 249 7.48 9.58 -18.80
CA HIS A 249 8.33 10.75 -18.61
C HIS A 249 8.63 10.91 -17.12
N ASP A 250 9.46 11.89 -16.78
CA ASP A 250 9.82 12.18 -15.41
C ASP A 250 8.65 12.83 -14.65
N ARG A 251 7.84 12.02 -14.02
CA ARG A 251 6.60 12.41 -13.32
C ARG A 251 6.61 12.15 -11.82
N GLN A 252 7.77 11.88 -11.27
CA GLN A 252 7.88 11.71 -9.83
C GLN A 252 7.82 13.07 -9.13
N ARG A 253 7.81 13.07 -7.80
CA ARG A 253 7.70 14.28 -6.98
C ARG A 253 8.72 15.38 -7.36
N TYR A 254 9.89 14.98 -7.84
CA TYR A 254 10.96 15.87 -8.25
C TYR A 254 11.32 15.64 -9.72
N THR A 255 11.52 16.73 -10.46
CA THR A 255 12.15 16.68 -11.79
C THR A 255 13.59 16.20 -11.69
N ALA A 256 14.24 15.93 -12.82
CA ALA A 256 15.65 15.52 -12.84
C ALA A 256 16.56 16.58 -12.18
N GLU A 257 16.34 17.86 -12.46
CA GLU A 257 17.07 18.99 -11.90
C GLU A 257 16.81 19.14 -10.40
N GLU A 258 15.57 19.01 -9.96
CA GLU A 258 15.21 19.09 -8.54
C GLU A 258 15.83 17.94 -7.75
N ARG A 259 15.90 16.73 -8.30
CA ARG A 259 16.60 15.60 -7.65
C ARG A 259 18.08 15.89 -7.41
N VAL A 260 18.75 16.57 -8.36
CA VAL A 260 20.15 17.01 -8.18
C VAL A 260 20.23 18.04 -7.05
N ALA A 261 19.35 19.04 -7.07
CA ALA A 261 19.34 20.10 -6.05
C ALA A 261 19.05 19.53 -4.64
N VAL A 262 18.11 18.62 -4.52
CA VAL A 262 17.77 17.97 -3.24
C VAL A 262 18.94 17.16 -2.69
N ARG A 263 19.63 16.38 -3.54
CA ARG A 263 20.85 15.66 -3.11
C ARG A 263 21.92 16.62 -2.61
N GLN A 264 22.14 17.72 -3.32
CA GLN A 264 23.14 18.69 -2.89
C GLN A 264 22.79 19.31 -1.54
N GLN A 265 21.51 19.65 -1.31
CA GLN A 265 21.06 20.15 -0.01
C GLN A 265 21.29 19.13 1.12
N MET A 266 21.11 17.83 0.84
CA MET A 266 21.37 16.78 1.82
C MET A 266 22.87 16.65 2.12
N ILE A 267 23.72 16.64 1.09
CA ILE A 267 25.19 16.59 1.22
C ILE A 267 25.68 17.78 2.04
N ASP A 268 25.17 18.97 1.79
CA ASP A 268 25.56 20.21 2.47
C ASP A 268 24.96 20.34 3.89
N GLY A 269 24.05 19.43 4.29
CA GLY A 269 23.34 19.48 5.58
C GLY A 269 22.38 20.65 5.72
N ASN A 270 21.91 21.22 4.62
CA ASN A 270 21.10 22.44 4.59
C ASN A 270 19.59 22.16 4.44
N ARG A 271 19.16 20.90 4.45
CA ARG A 271 17.75 20.55 4.27
C ARG A 271 16.99 20.55 5.58
N ASP A 272 15.89 21.30 5.65
CA ASP A 272 14.94 21.28 6.77
C ASP A 272 13.80 20.30 6.48
N GLU A 273 14.06 19.02 6.73
CA GLU A 273 13.07 17.94 6.51
C GLU A 273 11.82 18.07 7.38
N ALA A 274 11.95 18.65 8.57
CA ALA A 274 10.82 18.85 9.47
C ALA A 274 9.82 19.86 8.88
N SER A 275 10.33 20.95 8.34
CA SER A 275 9.53 21.96 7.65
C SER A 275 8.92 21.40 6.36
N ASP A 276 9.71 20.71 5.53
CA ASP A 276 9.22 20.06 4.31
C ASP A 276 8.11 19.06 4.61
N LYS A 277 8.27 18.28 5.68
CA LYS A 277 7.28 17.29 6.10
C LYS A 277 6.00 17.95 6.62
N GLN A 278 6.14 19.04 7.38
CA GLN A 278 4.98 19.79 7.89
C GLN A 278 4.18 20.43 6.74
N ALA A 279 4.84 20.89 5.69
CA ALA A 279 4.18 21.49 4.53
C ALA A 279 3.26 20.49 3.77
N LEU A 280 3.50 19.18 3.90
CA LEU A 280 2.71 18.12 3.28
C LEU A 280 1.51 17.65 4.12
N ARG A 281 1.34 18.14 5.35
CA ARG A 281 0.22 17.76 6.22
C ARG A 281 -1.03 18.55 5.87
N ILE A 282 -2.18 18.12 6.42
CA ILE A 282 -3.45 18.86 6.30
C ILE A 282 -3.25 20.32 6.73
N GLY A 283 -3.64 21.26 5.88
CA GLY A 283 -3.45 22.70 6.09
C GLY A 283 -2.02 23.20 5.85
N GLY A 284 -1.09 22.33 5.42
CA GLY A 284 0.25 22.72 5.01
C GLY A 284 0.29 23.36 3.62
N LEU A 285 1.34 24.14 3.35
CA LEU A 285 1.48 24.89 2.09
C LEU A 285 1.57 23.98 0.84
N GLN A 286 1.99 22.72 0.99
CA GLN A 286 2.16 21.74 -0.07
C GLN A 286 1.22 20.53 0.08
N GLU A 287 0.14 20.67 0.83
CA GLU A 287 -0.86 19.60 0.98
C GLU A 287 -1.31 19.04 -0.38
N HIS A 288 -1.54 19.95 -1.34
CA HIS A 288 -1.98 19.59 -2.69
C HIS A 288 -0.89 18.88 -3.54
N GLU A 289 0.37 19.00 -3.16
CA GLU A 289 1.46 18.31 -3.87
C GLU A 289 1.37 16.78 -3.71
N ILE A 290 0.78 16.30 -2.61
CA ILE A 290 0.52 14.86 -2.38
C ILE A 290 -0.55 14.36 -3.37
N PHE A 291 -1.46 15.23 -3.78
CA PHE A 291 -2.63 14.94 -4.60
C PHE A 291 -2.55 15.49 -6.02
N LYS A 292 -1.44 16.09 -6.42
CA LYS A 292 -1.20 16.42 -7.82
C LYS A 292 -1.13 15.13 -8.64
N ALA A 293 -2.31 14.53 -8.89
CA ALA A 293 -2.50 13.89 -10.16
C ALA A 293 -2.45 15.05 -11.18
N GLU A 294 -1.28 15.37 -11.68
CA GLU A 294 -1.23 16.16 -12.90
C GLU A 294 -2.16 15.49 -13.91
N ASN A 295 -2.77 16.26 -14.79
CA ASN A 295 -3.66 15.80 -15.86
C ASN A 295 -2.88 14.88 -16.82
N ASP A 296 -2.61 13.67 -16.38
CA ASP A 296 -1.84 12.68 -17.06
C ASP A 296 -2.76 11.62 -17.62
N ASP A 297 -3.06 11.73 -18.89
CA ASP A 297 -3.93 10.81 -19.61
C ASP A 297 -3.41 9.37 -19.68
N VAL A 298 -2.18 9.10 -19.22
CA VAL A 298 -1.56 7.78 -19.31
C VAL A 298 -0.93 7.32 -18.00
N TRP A 299 -1.00 6.00 -17.73
CA TRP A 299 -0.33 5.40 -16.59
C TRP A 299 1.20 5.37 -16.79
N VAL A 300 1.94 5.62 -15.73
CA VAL A 300 3.39 5.42 -15.64
C VAL A 300 3.73 4.59 -14.39
N PRO A 301 4.87 3.84 -14.40
CA PRO A 301 5.34 3.11 -13.23
C PRO A 301 5.61 4.04 -12.05
N GLU A 302 5.08 3.67 -10.89
CA GLU A 302 5.30 4.31 -9.60
C GLU A 302 5.95 3.33 -8.60
N ASP A 303 5.53 3.37 -7.32
CA ASP A 303 6.10 2.54 -6.24
C ASP A 303 5.96 1.03 -6.44
N LEU A 304 4.93 0.54 -7.16
CA LEU A 304 4.83 -0.86 -7.59
C LEU A 304 5.86 -1.18 -8.70
N GLY A 305 6.25 -0.16 -9.46
CA GLY A 305 7.15 -0.28 -10.58
C GLY A 305 6.50 -0.87 -11.83
N LEU A 306 7.35 -1.29 -12.75
CA LEU A 306 6.94 -2.00 -13.97
C LEU A 306 6.69 -3.47 -13.60
N LEU A 307 5.43 -3.87 -13.57
CA LEU A 307 4.99 -5.23 -13.26
C LEU A 307 4.73 -5.99 -14.56
N VAL A 308 5.36 -7.14 -14.71
CA VAL A 308 5.17 -8.09 -15.83
C VAL A 308 4.88 -9.47 -15.26
N VAL A 309 3.80 -10.09 -15.72
CA VAL A 309 3.43 -11.47 -15.40
C VAL A 309 3.59 -12.32 -16.64
N THR A 310 4.43 -13.36 -16.55
CA THR A 310 4.66 -14.34 -17.61
C THR A 310 3.88 -15.61 -17.28
N CYS A 311 3.08 -16.05 -18.24
CA CYS A 311 2.29 -17.29 -18.18
C CYS A 311 2.72 -18.27 -19.27
N GLU A 312 2.17 -19.48 -19.25
CA GLU A 312 2.52 -20.54 -20.21
C GLU A 312 2.27 -20.17 -21.68
N ARG A 313 1.30 -19.30 -21.95
CA ARG A 313 0.86 -18.95 -23.31
C ARG A 313 0.71 -17.44 -23.52
N GLY A 314 1.34 -16.61 -22.68
CA GLY A 314 1.27 -15.18 -22.82
C GLY A 314 1.87 -14.41 -21.67
N ASP A 315 2.00 -13.09 -21.88
CA ASP A 315 2.47 -12.14 -20.89
C ASP A 315 1.44 -11.04 -20.67
N ILE A 316 1.37 -10.52 -19.45
CA ILE A 316 0.55 -9.35 -19.12
C ILE A 316 1.44 -8.31 -18.44
N ARG A 317 1.27 -7.05 -18.81
CA ARG A 317 1.88 -5.92 -18.11
C ARG A 317 0.95 -4.71 -18.10
N HIS A 318 1.30 -3.70 -17.32
CA HIS A 318 0.65 -2.41 -17.41
C HIS A 318 0.83 -1.79 -18.81
N GLY A 319 -0.20 -1.10 -19.26
CA GLY A 319 -0.22 -0.27 -20.46
C GLY A 319 -0.61 1.17 -20.12
N PRO A 320 -0.55 2.09 -21.09
CA PRO A 320 -0.85 3.50 -20.84
C PRO A 320 -2.28 3.74 -20.32
N ASN A 321 -3.27 2.94 -20.75
CA ASN A 321 -4.68 3.09 -20.36
C ASN A 321 -5.24 1.87 -19.60
N GLY A 322 -4.36 0.99 -19.10
CA GLY A 322 -4.78 -0.23 -18.41
C GLY A 322 -3.74 -1.32 -18.56
N LEU A 323 -4.00 -2.34 -19.38
CA LEU A 323 -3.12 -3.49 -19.56
C LEU A 323 -2.73 -3.69 -21.03
N ILE A 324 -1.59 -4.35 -21.22
CA ILE A 324 -1.20 -4.94 -22.49
C ILE A 324 -1.06 -6.43 -22.26
N LEU A 325 -1.83 -7.22 -23.00
CA LEU A 325 -1.78 -8.67 -23.03
C LEU A 325 -1.12 -9.13 -24.33
N TYR A 326 -0.17 -10.02 -24.21
CA TYR A 326 0.49 -10.69 -25.34
C TYR A 326 0.14 -12.17 -25.26
N ASP A 327 -0.40 -12.73 -26.34
CA ASP A 327 -0.72 -14.15 -26.46
C ASP A 327 -0.50 -14.66 -27.90
N ASN A 328 -0.90 -15.91 -28.17
CA ASN A 328 -0.72 -16.50 -29.49
C ASN A 328 -1.52 -15.81 -30.62
N GLU A 329 -2.49 -14.97 -30.27
CA GLU A 329 -3.29 -14.19 -31.23
C GLU A 329 -2.69 -12.80 -31.49
N GLY A 330 -1.71 -12.37 -30.67
CA GLY A 330 -1.00 -11.10 -30.86
C GLY A 330 -0.93 -10.24 -29.63
N THR A 331 -0.97 -8.92 -29.82
CA THR A 331 -0.90 -7.90 -28.77
C THR A 331 -2.26 -7.24 -28.61
N HIS A 332 -2.78 -7.27 -27.38
CA HIS A 332 -4.10 -6.71 -27.07
C HIS A 332 -3.96 -5.59 -26.04
N ASN A 333 -4.34 -4.37 -26.43
CA ASN A 333 -4.46 -3.26 -25.50
C ASN A 333 -5.83 -3.33 -24.83
N ILE A 334 -5.83 -3.46 -23.50
CA ILE A 334 -7.04 -3.54 -22.68
C ILE A 334 -7.19 -2.21 -21.95
N ASP A 335 -8.13 -1.39 -22.41
CA ASP A 335 -8.51 -0.16 -21.73
C ASP A 335 -9.39 -0.51 -20.53
N LEU A 336 -8.98 -0.11 -19.34
CA LEU A 336 -9.71 -0.37 -18.11
C LEU A 336 -10.69 0.76 -17.75
N GLY A 337 -10.77 1.81 -18.55
CA GLY A 337 -11.66 2.95 -18.31
C GLY A 337 -11.34 3.62 -16.95
N ILE A 338 -10.08 3.65 -16.54
CA ILE A 338 -9.67 4.22 -15.26
C ILE A 338 -9.83 5.73 -15.33
N ASP A 339 -10.82 6.25 -14.61
CA ASP A 339 -10.98 7.69 -14.43
C ASP A 339 -9.93 8.21 -13.43
N ARG A 340 -8.89 8.80 -13.96
CA ARG A 340 -7.76 9.32 -13.18
C ARG A 340 -8.08 10.66 -12.52
N ALA A 341 -9.06 11.38 -13.02
CA ALA A 341 -9.55 12.63 -12.42
C ALA A 341 -10.24 12.38 -11.06
N MET A 342 -10.65 11.14 -10.81
CA MET A 342 -11.23 10.72 -9.52
C MET A 342 -10.19 10.54 -8.41
N GLY A 343 -8.92 10.91 -8.62
CA GLY A 343 -7.84 10.72 -7.67
C GLY A 343 -7.52 9.24 -7.44
N PRO A 344 -6.94 8.85 -6.28
CA PRO A 344 -6.57 7.47 -6.00
C PRO A 344 -7.80 6.57 -5.76
N GLY A 345 -8.63 6.37 -6.79
CA GLY A 345 -9.86 5.57 -6.74
C GLY A 345 -9.68 4.12 -6.26
N PHE A 346 -8.44 3.62 -6.29
CA PHE A 346 -8.09 2.32 -5.72
C PHE A 346 -8.16 2.29 -4.18
N ARG A 347 -7.99 3.42 -3.49
CA ARG A 347 -8.16 3.49 -2.02
C ARG A 347 -9.61 3.29 -1.61
N ARG A 348 -10.55 3.66 -2.48
CA ARG A 348 -11.95 3.35 -2.30
C ARG A 348 -12.22 1.85 -2.19
N ALA A 349 -11.50 1.01 -2.95
CA ALA A 349 -11.70 -0.44 -2.94
C ALA A 349 -11.37 -1.10 -1.59
N GLU A 350 -10.41 -0.57 -0.83
CA GLU A 350 -10.12 -1.02 0.54
C GLU A 350 -11.29 -0.70 1.48
N LEU A 351 -11.83 0.51 1.38
CA LEU A 351 -12.97 0.96 2.18
C LEU A 351 -14.25 0.20 1.82
N GLU A 352 -14.45 -0.12 0.55
CA GLU A 352 -15.57 -0.93 0.08
C GLU A 352 -15.49 -2.36 0.61
N GLU A 353 -14.30 -2.96 0.68
CA GLU A 353 -14.12 -4.29 1.27
C GLU A 353 -14.45 -4.29 2.77
N LEU A 354 -14.02 -3.26 3.51
CA LEU A 354 -14.41 -3.09 4.91
C LEU A 354 -15.93 -2.95 5.04
N TYR A 355 -16.54 -2.06 4.26
CA TYR A 355 -17.98 -1.82 4.30
C TYR A 355 -18.76 -3.10 4.03
N ASP A 356 -18.42 -3.81 2.95
CA ASP A 356 -19.04 -5.07 2.57
C ASP A 356 -18.94 -6.13 3.67
N ALA A 357 -17.79 -6.19 4.33
CA ALA A 357 -17.57 -7.16 5.40
C ALA A 357 -18.38 -6.83 6.68
N VAL A 358 -18.48 -5.55 7.02
CA VAL A 358 -19.16 -5.12 8.25
C VAL A 358 -20.67 -5.04 8.07
N VAL A 359 -21.14 -4.48 6.95
CA VAL A 359 -22.56 -4.19 6.73
C VAL A 359 -23.27 -5.30 5.96
N ASP A 360 -22.64 -5.85 4.94
CA ASP A 360 -23.24 -6.86 4.07
C ASP A 360 -22.83 -8.29 4.44
N GLY A 361 -21.93 -8.48 5.43
CA GLY A 361 -21.50 -9.80 5.91
C GLY A 361 -20.65 -10.58 4.89
N LYS A 362 -20.06 -9.89 3.89
CA LYS A 362 -19.22 -10.52 2.88
C LYS A 362 -17.84 -10.91 3.46
N PRO A 363 -17.11 -11.81 2.80
CA PRO A 363 -15.74 -12.14 3.23
C PRO A 363 -14.81 -10.95 3.08
N ILE A 364 -13.80 -10.87 3.97
CA ILE A 364 -12.62 -10.06 3.78
C ILE A 364 -11.61 -10.89 2.99
N PHE A 365 -11.02 -10.33 1.97
CA PHE A 365 -10.00 -10.98 1.15
C PHE A 365 -8.58 -10.64 1.63
N HIS A 366 -8.36 -9.39 2.05
CA HIS A 366 -7.12 -8.92 2.65
C HIS A 366 -7.18 -9.07 4.18
N THR A 367 -7.34 -10.32 4.62
CA THR A 367 -7.45 -10.66 6.05
C THR A 367 -6.16 -10.34 6.83
N GLY A 368 -6.24 -10.32 8.16
CA GLY A 368 -5.06 -10.25 9.00
C GLY A 368 -4.05 -11.37 8.72
N ALA A 369 -4.52 -12.61 8.45
CA ALA A 369 -3.65 -13.72 8.06
C ALA A 369 -2.93 -13.47 6.72
N TRP A 370 -3.61 -12.87 5.75
CA TRP A 370 -2.99 -12.41 4.50
C TRP A 370 -1.90 -11.37 4.77
N GLY A 371 -2.15 -10.42 5.68
CA GLY A 371 -1.19 -9.41 6.11
C GLY A 371 0.02 -10.00 6.82
N VAL A 372 -0.17 -10.99 7.73
CA VAL A 372 0.92 -11.74 8.38
C VAL A 372 1.81 -12.41 7.33
N ALA A 373 1.21 -13.07 6.35
CA ALA A 373 1.93 -13.75 5.29
C ALA A 373 2.73 -12.78 4.40
N THR A 374 2.18 -11.60 4.10
CA THR A 374 2.92 -10.54 3.37
C THR A 374 4.08 -10.01 4.21
N LEU A 375 3.85 -9.75 5.50
CA LEU A 375 4.89 -9.28 6.42
C LEU A 375 6.02 -10.30 6.57
N GLU A 376 5.70 -11.60 6.67
CA GLU A 376 6.71 -12.67 6.74
C GLU A 376 7.67 -12.62 5.55
N VAL A 377 7.15 -12.47 4.33
CA VAL A 377 7.99 -12.37 3.12
C VAL A 377 8.87 -11.12 3.17
N VAL A 378 8.32 -9.98 3.59
CA VAL A 378 9.10 -8.72 3.74
C VAL A 378 10.25 -8.89 4.73
N LEU A 379 9.97 -9.43 5.91
CA LEU A 379 10.98 -9.68 6.95
C LEU A 379 12.00 -10.74 6.51
N GLY A 380 11.53 -11.80 5.84
CA GLY A 380 12.38 -12.83 5.28
C GLY A 380 13.37 -12.30 4.22
N ILE A 381 12.96 -11.36 3.38
CA ILE A 381 13.84 -10.69 2.41
C ILE A 381 14.91 -9.85 3.12
N ILE A 382 14.54 -9.08 4.15
CA ILE A 382 15.47 -8.28 4.95
C ILE A 382 16.45 -9.21 5.67
N GLN A 383 15.97 -10.28 6.30
CA GLN A 383 16.78 -11.29 6.97
C GLN A 383 17.74 -11.97 6.00
N SER A 384 17.23 -12.39 4.82
CA SER A 384 18.07 -12.99 3.77
C SER A 384 19.21 -12.06 3.33
N GLY A 385 18.93 -10.76 3.23
CA GLY A 385 19.95 -9.74 2.90
C GLY A 385 21.06 -9.66 3.94
N SER A 386 20.73 -9.77 5.23
CA SER A 386 21.70 -9.71 6.33
C SER A 386 22.46 -11.04 6.54
N GLU A 387 21.77 -12.17 6.41
CA GLU A 387 22.34 -13.51 6.65
C GLU A 387 22.98 -14.14 5.39
N HIS A 388 22.78 -13.55 4.23
CA HIS A 388 23.30 -14.04 2.94
C HIS A 388 22.88 -15.47 2.60
N ARG A 389 21.68 -15.89 3.03
CA ARG A 389 21.09 -17.20 2.75
C ARG A 389 19.63 -17.10 2.32
N GLU A 390 19.12 -18.18 1.78
CA GLU A 390 17.70 -18.38 1.53
C GLU A 390 16.93 -18.52 2.86
N ILE A 391 15.71 -17.95 2.90
CA ILE A 391 14.81 -18.03 4.05
C ILE A 391 13.52 -18.73 3.59
N GLU A 392 13.12 -19.77 4.30
CA GLU A 392 11.84 -20.46 4.10
C GLU A 392 10.69 -19.70 4.77
N MET A 393 9.51 -19.75 4.15
CA MET A 393 8.28 -19.12 4.66
C MET A 393 7.41 -20.17 5.36
N HIS A 394 6.72 -19.78 6.44
CA HIS A 394 5.96 -20.68 7.30
C HIS A 394 4.53 -20.22 7.61
N HIS A 395 4.18 -18.99 7.25
CA HIS A 395 2.89 -18.38 7.56
C HIS A 395 2.11 -17.98 6.31
N GLN A 396 2.36 -18.66 5.20
CA GLN A 396 1.71 -18.33 3.94
C GLN A 396 0.27 -18.85 3.90
N VAL A 397 -0.59 -18.06 3.26
CA VAL A 397 -1.99 -18.41 3.00
C VAL A 397 -2.30 -18.19 1.52
N PRO A 398 -3.15 -19.05 0.92
CA PRO A 398 -3.54 -18.89 -0.49
C PRO A 398 -4.44 -17.66 -0.67
N VAL A 399 -4.56 -17.21 -1.92
CA VAL A 399 -5.60 -16.25 -2.31
C VAL A 399 -6.97 -16.86 -1.98
N HIS A 400 -7.85 -16.05 -1.39
CA HIS A 400 -9.19 -16.50 -1.00
C HIS A 400 -9.96 -17.00 -2.24
N GLU A 401 -10.59 -18.18 -2.14
CA GLU A 401 -11.29 -18.84 -3.26
C GLU A 401 -12.36 -17.96 -3.93
N ARG A 402 -13.01 -17.10 -3.15
CA ARG A 402 -14.04 -16.16 -3.61
C ARG A 402 -13.49 -14.76 -3.94
N TYR A 403 -12.18 -14.61 -4.13
CA TYR A 403 -11.59 -13.28 -4.41
C TYR A 403 -12.21 -12.61 -5.65
N GLY A 404 -12.67 -13.40 -6.62
CA GLY A 404 -13.38 -12.90 -7.81
C GLY A 404 -14.69 -12.16 -7.52
N GLU A 405 -15.26 -12.29 -6.31
CA GLU A 405 -16.47 -11.60 -5.89
C GLU A 405 -16.22 -10.19 -5.29
N ALA A 406 -14.94 -9.79 -5.14
CA ALA A 406 -14.60 -8.45 -4.67
C ALA A 406 -15.21 -7.39 -5.59
N ARG A 407 -15.69 -6.27 -5.00
CA ARG A 407 -16.19 -5.13 -5.80
C ARG A 407 -15.09 -4.57 -6.70
N ASN A 408 -15.50 -3.88 -7.74
CA ASN A 408 -14.63 -3.09 -8.64
C ASN A 408 -13.67 -3.89 -9.52
N PHE A 409 -14.07 -5.08 -9.95
CA PHE A 409 -13.48 -5.62 -11.17
C PHE A 409 -14.01 -4.83 -12.38
N SER A 410 -13.10 -4.35 -13.22
CA SER A 410 -13.49 -3.70 -14.47
C SER A 410 -14.41 -4.60 -15.29
N SER A 411 -15.48 -4.02 -15.86
CA SER A 411 -16.38 -4.72 -16.79
C SER A 411 -15.73 -4.99 -18.15
N ALA A 412 -14.52 -4.45 -18.39
CA ALA A 412 -13.80 -4.60 -19.65
C ALA A 412 -13.10 -5.97 -19.82
N ILE A 413 -13.21 -6.87 -18.83
CA ILE A 413 -12.54 -8.19 -18.82
C ILE A 413 -13.56 -9.28 -18.55
#